data_7c3f20af22fe611796cb0957565192cf
#
_entry.id   7c3f20af22fe611796cb0957565192cf
#
_cell.length_a   1.000
_cell.length_b   1.000
_cell.length_c   1.000
_cell.angle_alpha   90.00
_cell.angle_beta   90.00
_cell.angle_gamma   90.00
#
_symmetry.space_group_name_H-M   'P 1'
#
loop_
_entity.id
_entity.type
_entity.pdbx_description
1 polymer ?
#
loop_
_entity_poly.entity_id
_entity_poly.type
_entity_poly.pdbx_seq_one_letter_code
_entity_poly.pdbx_strand_id
1 'polypeptide(L)'
;MSRIEETAARASADEPTAVACPACREAEARSAFAKDGYALRRCRACGFLFVSPYPSETELAAYYNDSARAPTADFFNKAVSRRRRAWVRSVKFLPYVVGRSVLDIGCGGGFMAGAFARLGARASGLDIGAGAIAYARRHFPRCTFYCEPFADFRRRGLRFDFVFSSELLEHLPGPDGFLETLAVVTKPGGHVYVSAPDAGHPAVPADISRWSDVIPPEHLQFFNRGNAELAFARYGFRLVKAYRKRTPALSLIFRRDTRP
;
A
#
# COMPACT_ATOMS: atom_id res chain seq x y z
N MET A 1 -27.14 -7.37 -24.60
CA MET A 1 -26.91 -6.23 -23.71
C MET A 1 -25.57 -6.50 -23.02
N SER A 2 -24.56 -5.68 -23.26
CA SER A 2 -23.16 -5.98 -22.91
C SER A 2 -22.87 -5.54 -21.48
N ARG A 3 -21.90 -6.23 -20.81
CA ARG A 3 -21.36 -5.91 -19.48
C ARG A 3 -20.92 -4.43 -19.31
N ILE A 4 -20.79 -3.70 -20.39
CA ILE A 4 -20.40 -2.28 -20.41
C ILE A 4 -21.57 -1.36 -19.96
N GLU A 5 -22.82 -1.75 -20.19
CA GLU A 5 -23.99 -0.93 -19.79
C GLU A 5 -24.29 -1.04 -18.28
N GLU A 6 -23.98 -2.16 -17.66
CA GLU A 6 -24.16 -2.36 -16.21
C GLU A 6 -23.14 -1.59 -15.36
N THR A 7 -21.97 -1.32 -15.93
CA THR A 7 -20.90 -0.54 -15.26
C THR A 7 -21.16 0.97 -15.35
N ALA A 8 -21.88 1.43 -16.40
CA ALA A 8 -22.23 2.84 -16.57
C ALA A 8 -23.27 3.35 -15.54
N ALA A 9 -24.09 2.46 -14.98
CA ALA A 9 -25.08 2.79 -13.95
C ALA A 9 -24.46 3.19 -12.58
N ARG A 10 -23.18 2.94 -12.36
CA ARG A 10 -22.46 3.33 -11.11
C ARG A 10 -21.98 4.80 -11.11
N ALA A 11 -22.05 5.48 -12.22
CA ALA A 11 -21.56 6.85 -12.37
C ALA A 11 -22.67 7.91 -12.21
N SER A 12 -23.84 7.61 -11.62
CA SER A 12 -24.84 8.62 -11.35
C SER A 12 -24.32 9.61 -10.31
N ALA A 13 -24.04 10.83 -10.77
CA ALA A 13 -23.43 11.93 -10.03
C ALA A 13 -24.33 12.55 -8.95
N ASP A 14 -25.52 12.01 -8.69
CA ASP A 14 -26.56 12.58 -7.84
C ASP A 14 -26.95 11.66 -6.69
N GLU A 15 -26.02 11.50 -5.72
CA GLU A 15 -26.43 11.21 -4.35
C GLU A 15 -25.58 12.00 -3.36
N PRO A 16 -26.21 12.91 -2.58
CA PRO A 16 -25.52 13.63 -1.51
C PRO A 16 -25.45 12.78 -0.23
N THR A 17 -25.01 11.55 -0.31
CA THR A 17 -24.63 10.81 0.90
C THR A 17 -23.24 11.26 1.31
N ALA A 18 -23.19 11.97 2.44
CA ALA A 18 -21.93 12.35 3.07
C ALA A 18 -21.18 11.06 3.42
N VAL A 19 -20.13 10.77 2.67
CA VAL A 19 -19.26 9.61 2.91
C VAL A 19 -18.12 10.05 3.82
N ALA A 20 -17.95 9.36 4.95
CA ALA A 20 -16.84 9.61 5.85
C ALA A 20 -15.51 9.36 5.12
N CYS A 21 -14.58 10.30 5.27
CA CYS A 21 -13.25 10.16 4.71
C CYS A 21 -12.46 9.02 5.37
N PRO A 22 -11.97 8.02 4.63
CA PRO A 22 -11.20 6.93 5.24
C PRO A 22 -9.90 7.37 5.93
N ALA A 23 -9.31 8.50 5.53
CA ALA A 23 -8.07 9.01 6.12
C ALA A 23 -8.30 9.78 7.43
N CYS A 24 -9.15 10.83 7.42
CA CYS A 24 -9.34 11.70 8.59
C CYS A 24 -10.66 11.49 9.36
N ARG A 25 -11.60 10.70 8.82
CA ARG A 25 -12.94 10.43 9.36
C ARG A 25 -13.93 11.59 9.30
N GLU A 26 -13.56 12.72 8.75
CA GLU A 26 -14.53 13.79 8.49
C GLU A 26 -15.62 13.33 7.51
N ALA A 27 -16.85 13.78 7.74
CA ALA A 27 -18.05 13.28 7.05
C ALA A 27 -18.29 13.94 5.66
N GLU A 28 -17.34 14.70 5.10
CA GLU A 28 -17.56 15.51 3.90
C GLU A 28 -16.65 15.13 2.74
N ALA A 29 -16.70 13.92 2.26
CA ALA A 29 -16.14 13.60 0.95
C ALA A 29 -17.18 13.87 -0.15
N ARG A 30 -16.85 14.71 -1.15
CA ARG A 30 -17.69 15.06 -2.29
C ARG A 30 -17.24 14.34 -3.54
N SER A 31 -18.15 14.18 -4.49
CA SER A 31 -17.84 13.73 -5.84
C SER A 31 -16.74 14.61 -6.44
N ALA A 32 -15.71 14.00 -7.00
CA ALA A 32 -14.60 14.68 -7.67
C ALA A 32 -14.67 14.48 -9.18
N PHE A 33 -14.68 13.26 -9.64
CA PHE A 33 -14.85 12.86 -11.06
C PHE A 33 -15.09 11.35 -11.12
N ALA A 34 -15.39 10.84 -12.33
CA ALA A 34 -15.42 9.42 -12.63
C ALA A 34 -14.31 9.06 -13.62
N LYS A 35 -13.71 7.87 -13.49
CA LYS A 35 -12.71 7.34 -14.43
C LYS A 35 -12.86 5.83 -14.52
N ASP A 36 -12.81 5.31 -15.75
CA ASP A 36 -12.89 3.87 -16.05
C ASP A 36 -14.08 3.15 -15.36
N GLY A 37 -15.23 3.86 -15.24
CA GLY A 37 -16.45 3.34 -14.60
C GLY A 37 -16.47 3.45 -13.07
N TYR A 38 -15.43 4.04 -12.44
CA TYR A 38 -15.35 4.23 -10.99
C TYR A 38 -15.52 5.69 -10.61
N ALA A 39 -16.40 5.97 -9.62
CA ALA A 39 -16.54 7.30 -9.04
C ALA A 39 -15.42 7.54 -8.02
N LEU A 40 -14.80 8.72 -8.09
CA LEU A 40 -13.81 9.16 -7.11
C LEU A 40 -14.39 10.31 -6.29
N ARG A 41 -14.11 10.29 -5.00
CA ARG A 41 -14.48 11.34 -4.03
C ARG A 41 -13.26 12.00 -3.44
N ARG A 42 -13.39 13.28 -3.11
CA ARG A 42 -12.35 14.06 -2.44
C ARG A 42 -12.86 14.59 -1.11
N CYS A 43 -12.12 14.31 -0.04
CA CYS A 43 -12.39 14.88 1.27
C CYS A 43 -12.13 16.39 1.27
N ARG A 44 -13.08 17.18 1.78
CA ARG A 44 -12.94 18.63 1.91
C ARG A 44 -11.94 19.05 2.97
N ALA A 45 -11.85 18.29 4.07
CA ALA A 45 -10.99 18.63 5.18
C ALA A 45 -9.51 18.33 4.91
N CYS A 46 -9.19 17.12 4.40
CA CYS A 46 -7.79 16.71 4.24
C CYS A 46 -7.34 16.50 2.78
N GLY A 47 -8.23 16.69 1.80
CA GLY A 47 -7.92 16.53 0.38
C GLY A 47 -7.70 15.09 -0.08
N PHE A 48 -7.94 14.08 0.77
CA PHE A 48 -7.80 12.68 0.41
C PHE A 48 -8.72 12.32 -0.76
N LEU A 49 -8.16 11.74 -1.81
CA LEU A 49 -8.89 11.27 -2.99
C LEU A 49 -8.98 9.75 -2.95
N PHE A 50 -10.17 9.21 -3.19
CA PHE A 50 -10.40 7.77 -3.13
C PHE A 50 -11.60 7.35 -3.98
N VAL A 51 -11.60 6.10 -4.42
CA VAL A 51 -12.74 5.46 -5.11
C VAL A 51 -13.87 5.22 -4.10
N SER A 52 -15.10 5.54 -4.47
CA SER A 52 -16.26 5.31 -3.59
C SER A 52 -17.54 5.09 -4.40
N PRO A 53 -18.23 3.93 -4.20
CA PRO A 53 -17.85 2.85 -3.29
C PRO A 53 -16.58 2.14 -3.74
N TYR A 54 -15.86 1.54 -2.78
CA TYR A 54 -14.74 0.64 -3.13
C TYR A 54 -15.27 -0.59 -3.87
N PRO A 55 -14.54 -1.14 -4.83
CA PRO A 55 -14.85 -2.42 -5.43
C PRO A 55 -14.93 -3.53 -4.36
N SER A 56 -15.84 -4.47 -4.53
CA SER A 56 -15.93 -5.65 -3.67
C SER A 56 -14.69 -6.55 -3.80
N GLU A 57 -14.47 -7.40 -2.81
CA GLU A 57 -13.38 -8.39 -2.87
C GLU A 57 -13.48 -9.29 -4.10
N THR A 58 -14.71 -9.66 -4.52
CA THR A 58 -14.96 -10.46 -5.71
C THR A 58 -14.54 -9.72 -6.99
N GLU A 59 -14.85 -8.43 -7.09
CA GLU A 59 -14.46 -7.60 -8.24
C GLU A 59 -12.94 -7.42 -8.30
N LEU A 60 -12.29 -7.19 -7.18
CA LEU A 60 -10.83 -7.10 -7.11
C LEU A 60 -10.17 -8.43 -7.43
N ALA A 61 -10.69 -9.54 -6.89
CA ALA A 61 -10.19 -10.87 -7.21
C ALA A 61 -10.31 -11.18 -8.71
N ALA A 62 -11.44 -10.85 -9.33
CA ALA A 62 -11.64 -11.01 -10.78
C ALA A 62 -10.64 -10.14 -11.58
N TYR A 63 -10.41 -8.89 -11.14
CA TYR A 63 -9.45 -8.00 -11.78
C TYR A 63 -8.01 -8.53 -11.74
N TYR A 64 -7.56 -9.01 -10.57
CA TYR A 64 -6.19 -9.52 -10.40
C TYR A 64 -5.99 -10.95 -10.94
N ASN A 65 -7.04 -11.74 -11.06
CA ASN A 65 -7.00 -13.08 -11.66
C ASN A 65 -7.13 -13.06 -13.20
N ASP A 66 -7.43 -11.91 -13.81
CA ASP A 66 -7.38 -11.78 -15.25
C ASP A 66 -5.98 -12.17 -15.75
N SER A 67 -5.92 -13.16 -16.65
CA SER A 67 -4.67 -13.71 -17.17
C SER A 67 -3.75 -12.67 -17.82
N ALA A 68 -4.31 -11.56 -18.31
CA ALA A 68 -3.54 -10.44 -18.85
C ALA A 68 -2.79 -9.64 -17.76
N ARG A 69 -3.21 -9.74 -16.49
CA ARG A 69 -2.66 -9.00 -15.34
C ARG A 69 -1.97 -9.90 -14.32
N ALA A 70 -2.22 -11.21 -14.37
CA ALA A 70 -1.54 -12.16 -13.50
C ALA A 70 -0.01 -12.00 -13.64
N PRO A 71 0.77 -12.08 -12.53
CA PRO A 71 2.23 -12.04 -12.60
C PRO A 71 2.71 -13.17 -13.52
N THR A 72 3.00 -12.82 -14.77
CA THR A 72 3.48 -13.74 -15.78
C THR A 72 4.90 -14.19 -15.44
N ALA A 73 5.40 -15.24 -16.13
CA ALA A 73 6.81 -15.64 -16.07
C ALA A 73 7.76 -14.43 -16.29
N ASP A 74 7.34 -13.43 -17.07
CA ASP A 74 8.09 -12.18 -17.29
C ASP A 74 8.29 -11.33 -16.03
N PHE A 75 7.39 -11.39 -15.04
CA PHE A 75 7.59 -10.74 -13.75
C PHE A 75 8.90 -11.24 -13.10
N PHE A 76 9.22 -12.51 -13.26
CA PHE A 76 10.42 -13.14 -12.70
C PHE A 76 11.63 -13.08 -13.64
N ASN A 77 11.45 -12.89 -14.94
CA ASN A 77 12.54 -12.73 -15.92
C ASN A 77 13.45 -11.52 -15.62
N LYS A 78 12.92 -10.51 -14.91
CA LYS A 78 13.70 -9.35 -14.43
C LYS A 78 14.29 -9.53 -13.02
N ALA A 79 14.40 -10.77 -12.52
CA ALA A 79 14.84 -11.07 -11.16
C ALA A 79 16.20 -10.45 -10.80
N VAL A 80 17.18 -10.49 -11.71
CA VAL A 80 18.51 -9.92 -11.48
C VAL A 80 18.41 -8.40 -11.24
N SER A 81 17.69 -7.68 -12.10
CA SER A 81 17.53 -6.23 -11.97
C SER A 81 16.71 -5.86 -10.73
N ARG A 82 15.71 -6.67 -10.35
CA ARG A 82 14.92 -6.49 -9.12
C ARG A 82 15.78 -6.71 -7.87
N ARG A 83 16.62 -7.77 -7.84
CA ARG A 83 17.58 -8.01 -6.76
C ARG A 83 18.55 -6.85 -6.60
N ARG A 84 19.13 -6.35 -7.70
CA ARG A 84 20.05 -5.20 -7.68
C ARG A 84 19.35 -3.95 -7.15
N ARG A 85 18.15 -3.62 -7.63
CA ARG A 85 17.37 -2.47 -7.16
C ARG A 85 17.02 -2.60 -5.68
N ALA A 86 16.55 -3.77 -5.24
CA ALA A 86 16.23 -4.03 -3.83
C ALA A 86 17.48 -3.86 -2.95
N TRP A 87 18.63 -4.36 -3.39
CA TRP A 87 19.91 -4.19 -2.68
C TRP A 87 20.28 -2.71 -2.52
N VAL A 88 20.33 -1.96 -3.61
CA VAL A 88 20.65 -0.51 -3.56
C VAL A 88 19.66 0.24 -2.67
N ARG A 89 18.37 -0.08 -2.81
CA ARG A 89 17.31 0.55 -2.01
C ARG A 89 17.41 0.21 -0.53
N SER A 90 17.84 -1.01 -0.17
CA SER A 90 17.90 -1.47 1.22
C SER A 90 18.95 -0.74 2.06
N VAL A 91 20.03 -0.26 1.46
CA VAL A 91 21.14 0.41 2.16
C VAL A 91 20.67 1.63 2.98
N LYS A 92 19.69 2.39 2.45
CA LYS A 92 19.14 3.56 3.18
C LYS A 92 18.42 3.18 4.49
N PHE A 93 18.11 1.89 4.68
CA PHE A 93 17.41 1.38 5.86
C PHE A 93 18.35 0.72 6.88
N LEU A 94 19.67 0.74 6.67
CA LEU A 94 20.67 0.16 7.59
C LEU A 94 20.37 0.47 9.07
N PRO A 95 20.06 1.73 9.48
CA PRO A 95 19.80 2.03 10.90
C PRO A 95 18.56 1.34 11.46
N TYR A 96 17.67 0.85 10.60
CA TYR A 96 16.40 0.23 10.98
C TYR A 96 16.40 -1.30 10.89
N VAL A 97 17.38 -1.90 10.17
CA VAL A 97 17.29 -3.32 9.80
C VAL A 97 18.40 -4.18 10.38
N VAL A 98 19.60 -3.65 10.60
CA VAL A 98 20.76 -4.45 11.09
C VAL A 98 20.45 -5.04 12.47
N GLY A 99 20.53 -6.38 12.58
CA GLY A 99 20.27 -7.13 13.82
C GLY A 99 18.79 -7.15 14.27
N ARG A 100 17.88 -6.56 13.53
CA ARG A 100 16.49 -6.37 13.90
C ARG A 100 15.54 -7.37 13.23
N SER A 101 14.34 -7.53 13.80
CA SER A 101 13.23 -8.23 13.15
C SER A 101 12.53 -7.30 12.15
N VAL A 102 12.41 -7.73 10.90
CA VAL A 102 11.89 -6.92 9.80
C VAL A 102 10.77 -7.67 9.10
N LEU A 103 9.67 -6.98 8.79
CA LEU A 103 8.57 -7.48 7.98
C LEU A 103 8.43 -6.63 6.71
N ASP A 104 8.36 -7.28 5.56
CA ASP A 104 8.01 -6.70 4.27
C ASP A 104 6.56 -7.07 3.96
N ILE A 105 5.64 -6.09 4.05
CA ILE A 105 4.20 -6.29 3.76
C ILE A 105 3.93 -5.93 2.30
N GLY A 106 3.27 -6.86 1.57
CA GLY A 106 3.16 -6.79 0.12
C GLY A 106 4.49 -7.16 -0.52
N CYS A 107 5.15 -8.20 0.01
CA CYS A 107 6.53 -8.53 -0.35
C CYS A 107 6.70 -9.09 -1.76
N GLY A 108 5.61 -9.49 -2.43
CA GLY A 108 5.66 -10.15 -3.73
C GLY A 108 6.66 -11.29 -3.75
N GLY A 109 7.58 -11.28 -4.71
CA GLY A 109 8.66 -12.27 -4.85
C GLY A 109 9.79 -12.17 -3.80
N GLY A 110 9.65 -11.40 -2.71
CA GLY A 110 10.55 -11.37 -1.55
C GLY A 110 11.88 -10.63 -1.75
N PHE A 111 11.99 -9.79 -2.77
CA PHE A 111 13.27 -9.14 -3.12
C PHE A 111 13.77 -8.19 -2.02
N MET A 112 12.87 -7.40 -1.39
CA MET A 112 13.26 -6.50 -0.29
C MET A 112 13.55 -7.27 0.99
N ALA A 113 12.72 -8.26 1.35
CA ALA A 113 13.00 -9.14 2.49
C ALA A 113 14.37 -9.82 2.34
N GLY A 114 14.68 -10.36 1.14
CA GLY A 114 15.98 -10.95 0.83
C GLY A 114 17.14 -9.95 0.93
N ALA A 115 16.93 -8.70 0.51
CA ALA A 115 17.95 -7.66 0.65
C ALA A 115 18.18 -7.29 2.13
N PHE A 116 17.13 -7.18 2.93
CA PHE A 116 17.24 -6.94 4.38
C PHE A 116 17.94 -8.09 5.12
N ALA A 117 17.65 -9.35 4.75
CA ALA A 117 18.36 -10.51 5.31
C ALA A 117 19.85 -10.47 5.03
N ARG A 118 20.28 -10.00 3.86
CA ARG A 118 21.69 -9.80 3.51
C ARG A 118 22.37 -8.69 4.33
N LEU A 119 21.59 -7.72 4.82
CA LEU A 119 22.06 -6.66 5.73
C LEU A 119 22.05 -7.13 7.21
N GLY A 120 21.77 -8.41 7.48
CA GLY A 120 21.78 -8.95 8.84
C GLY A 120 20.46 -8.84 9.59
N ALA A 121 19.33 -8.54 8.90
CA ALA A 121 18.01 -8.57 9.49
C ALA A 121 17.48 -10.01 9.63
N ARG A 122 16.65 -10.25 10.66
CA ARG A 122 15.73 -11.41 10.70
C ARG A 122 14.49 -11.00 9.89
N ALA A 123 14.55 -11.25 8.58
CA ALA A 123 13.56 -10.75 7.63
C ALA A 123 12.42 -11.75 7.40
N SER A 124 11.21 -11.21 7.37
CA SER A 124 9.98 -11.90 6.98
C SER A 124 9.27 -11.15 5.87
N GLY A 125 8.45 -11.86 5.09
CA GLY A 125 7.59 -11.26 4.07
C GLY A 125 6.15 -11.76 4.21
N LEU A 126 5.18 -10.89 3.93
CA LEU A 126 3.76 -11.18 3.92
C LEU A 126 3.17 -10.76 2.57
N ASP A 127 2.45 -11.66 1.92
CA ASP A 127 1.72 -11.40 0.68
C ASP A 127 0.56 -12.38 0.53
N ILE A 128 -0.49 -12.03 -0.21
CA ILE A 128 -1.61 -12.93 -0.51
C ILE A 128 -1.35 -13.77 -1.77
N GLY A 129 -0.39 -13.39 -2.58
CA GLY A 129 -0.07 -14.02 -3.86
C GLY A 129 0.70 -15.33 -3.69
N ALA A 130 0.00 -16.48 -3.77
CA ALA A 130 0.61 -17.81 -3.57
C ALA A 130 1.81 -18.07 -4.49
N GLY A 131 1.72 -17.70 -5.77
CA GLY A 131 2.82 -17.85 -6.73
C GLY A 131 4.04 -16.99 -6.38
N ALA A 132 3.81 -15.76 -5.94
CA ALA A 132 4.87 -14.86 -5.50
C ALA A 132 5.57 -15.38 -4.24
N ILE A 133 4.80 -15.87 -3.27
CA ILE A 133 5.34 -16.47 -2.04
C ILE A 133 6.09 -17.78 -2.32
N ALA A 134 5.61 -18.62 -3.24
CA ALA A 134 6.33 -19.83 -3.66
C ALA A 134 7.70 -19.46 -4.26
N TYR A 135 7.73 -18.45 -5.13
CA TYR A 135 8.98 -17.91 -5.66
C TYR A 135 9.89 -17.38 -4.56
N ALA A 136 9.36 -16.58 -3.63
CA ALA A 136 10.11 -15.97 -2.53
C ALA A 136 10.77 -17.05 -1.64
N ARG A 137 10.02 -18.07 -1.23
CA ARG A 137 10.53 -19.20 -0.43
C ARG A 137 11.68 -19.92 -1.11
N ARG A 138 11.56 -20.18 -2.42
CA ARG A 138 12.60 -20.85 -3.22
C ARG A 138 13.89 -20.03 -3.33
N HIS A 139 13.78 -18.69 -3.49
CA HIS A 139 14.93 -17.85 -3.83
C HIS A 139 15.54 -17.10 -2.65
N PHE A 140 14.85 -17.05 -1.50
CA PHE A 140 15.31 -16.38 -0.28
C PHE A 140 15.10 -17.27 0.95
N PRO A 141 15.76 -18.45 1.03
CA PRO A 141 15.52 -19.45 2.09
C PRO A 141 15.91 -18.98 3.49
N ARG A 142 16.62 -17.86 3.61
CA ARG A 142 16.97 -17.23 4.90
C ARG A 142 15.88 -16.34 5.46
N CYS A 143 14.76 -16.16 4.74
CA CYS A 143 13.60 -15.36 5.12
C CYS A 143 12.41 -16.27 5.44
N THR A 144 11.52 -15.80 6.31
CA THR A 144 10.23 -16.46 6.55
C THR A 144 9.14 -15.78 5.75
N PHE A 145 8.33 -16.55 5.01
CA PHE A 145 7.27 -15.98 4.16
C PHE A 145 5.90 -16.54 4.54
N TYR A 146 4.94 -15.62 4.66
CA TYR A 146 3.54 -15.86 5.00
C TYR A 146 2.67 -15.55 3.78
N CYS A 147 1.76 -16.50 3.44
CA CYS A 147 0.80 -16.37 2.34
C CYS A 147 -0.60 -16.33 2.94
N GLU A 148 -1.03 -15.16 3.37
CA GLU A 148 -2.32 -15.02 4.08
C GLU A 148 -2.79 -13.56 4.11
N PRO A 149 -4.11 -13.32 4.33
CA PRO A 149 -4.66 -11.99 4.52
C PRO A 149 -4.16 -11.32 5.82
N PHE A 150 -4.29 -9.99 5.88
CA PHE A 150 -3.92 -9.19 7.05
C PHE A 150 -4.60 -9.64 8.34
N ALA A 151 -5.90 -9.98 8.27
CA ALA A 151 -6.67 -10.43 9.43
C ALA A 151 -6.08 -11.70 10.07
N ASP A 152 -5.65 -12.65 9.24
CA ASP A 152 -5.07 -13.91 9.69
C ASP A 152 -3.66 -13.69 10.25
N PHE A 153 -2.88 -12.88 9.57
CA PHE A 153 -1.53 -12.56 10.01
C PHE A 153 -1.51 -11.87 11.39
N ARG A 154 -2.45 -10.95 11.64
CA ARG A 154 -2.60 -10.29 12.96
C ARG A 154 -2.77 -11.30 14.10
N ARG A 155 -3.50 -12.41 13.88
CA ARG A 155 -3.76 -13.45 14.91
C ARG A 155 -2.51 -14.23 15.33
N ARG A 156 -1.41 -14.14 14.54
CA ARG A 156 -0.13 -14.79 14.90
C ARG A 156 0.59 -14.14 16.07
N GLY A 157 0.24 -12.92 16.46
CA GLY A 157 0.89 -12.20 17.56
C GLY A 157 2.34 -11.81 17.31
N LEU A 158 2.82 -11.90 16.07
CA LEU A 158 4.20 -11.55 15.70
C LEU A 158 4.40 -10.04 15.74
N ARG A 159 5.59 -9.60 16.20
CA ARG A 159 5.95 -8.18 16.28
C ARG A 159 7.36 -7.93 15.76
N PHE A 160 7.51 -6.83 15.02
CA PHE A 160 8.73 -6.47 14.31
C PHE A 160 9.27 -5.11 14.74
N ASP A 161 10.58 -4.96 14.68
CA ASP A 161 11.28 -3.69 14.98
C ASP A 161 11.10 -2.70 13.82
N PHE A 162 11.03 -3.23 12.59
CA PHE A 162 10.83 -2.45 11.37
C PHE A 162 9.85 -3.15 10.44
N VAL A 163 8.86 -2.39 9.96
CA VAL A 163 7.92 -2.86 8.94
C VAL A 163 8.13 -2.03 7.67
N PHE A 164 8.26 -2.71 6.56
CA PHE A 164 8.44 -2.10 5.24
C PHE A 164 7.22 -2.43 4.39
N SER A 165 6.69 -1.42 3.68
CA SER A 165 5.66 -1.60 2.66
C SER A 165 5.90 -0.61 1.53
N SER A 166 5.77 -1.06 0.30
CA SER A 166 6.06 -0.25 -0.87
C SER A 166 5.12 -0.58 -1.99
N GLU A 167 4.44 0.44 -2.52
CA GLU A 167 3.49 0.29 -3.62
C GLU A 167 2.44 -0.80 -3.30
N LEU A 168 1.77 -0.62 -2.17
CA LEU A 168 0.71 -1.50 -1.70
C LEU A 168 -0.51 -0.70 -1.24
N LEU A 169 -0.28 0.41 -0.51
CA LEU A 169 -1.33 1.16 0.15
C LEU A 169 -2.38 1.65 -0.84
N GLU A 170 -1.99 2.08 -2.02
CA GLU A 170 -2.85 2.56 -3.09
C GLU A 170 -3.79 1.50 -3.67
N HIS A 171 -3.42 0.23 -3.56
CA HIS A 171 -4.21 -0.90 -4.09
C HIS A 171 -5.29 -1.41 -3.12
N LEU A 172 -5.29 -0.94 -1.88
CA LEU A 172 -6.18 -1.46 -0.85
C LEU A 172 -7.54 -0.77 -0.85
N PRO A 173 -8.65 -1.51 -0.60
CA PRO A 173 -9.97 -0.91 -0.44
C PRO A 173 -10.09 -0.24 0.94
N GLY A 174 -9.44 0.93 1.07
CA GLY A 174 -9.33 1.69 2.30
C GLY A 174 -8.07 1.39 3.13
N PRO A 175 -7.67 2.33 4.01
CA PRO A 175 -6.43 2.21 4.75
C PRO A 175 -6.52 1.40 6.05
N ASP A 176 -7.73 1.20 6.60
CA ASP A 176 -7.90 0.75 7.99
C ASP A 176 -7.32 -0.63 8.24
N GLY A 177 -7.66 -1.63 7.43
CA GLY A 177 -7.17 -3.00 7.62
C GLY A 177 -5.64 -3.09 7.59
N PHE A 178 -5.00 -2.27 6.75
CA PHE A 178 -3.56 -2.14 6.69
C PHE A 178 -2.99 -1.44 7.93
N LEU A 179 -3.57 -0.31 8.34
CA LEU A 179 -3.12 0.48 9.49
C LEU A 179 -3.30 -0.29 10.81
N GLU A 180 -4.42 -1.02 10.97
CA GLU A 180 -4.63 -1.94 12.08
C GLU A 180 -3.54 -3.02 12.13
N THR A 181 -3.20 -3.58 10.96
CA THR A 181 -2.13 -4.57 10.87
C THR A 181 -0.81 -3.99 11.31
N LEU A 182 -0.45 -2.80 10.81
CA LEU A 182 0.76 -2.10 11.24
C LEU A 182 0.77 -1.87 12.75
N ALA A 183 -0.36 -1.44 13.34
CA ALA A 183 -0.47 -1.21 14.77
C ALA A 183 -0.27 -2.48 15.61
N VAL A 184 -0.71 -3.64 15.12
CA VAL A 184 -0.52 -4.92 15.82
C VAL A 184 0.90 -5.43 15.66
N VAL A 185 1.43 -5.44 14.43
CA VAL A 185 2.71 -6.12 14.13
C VAL A 185 3.96 -5.28 14.36
N THR A 186 3.84 -3.96 14.53
CA THR A 186 4.99 -3.10 14.85
C THR A 186 5.18 -3.06 16.37
N LYS A 187 6.39 -3.28 16.88
CA LYS A 187 6.70 -3.12 18.31
C LYS A 187 6.50 -1.68 18.76
N PRO A 188 6.13 -1.42 20.03
CA PRO A 188 6.20 -0.06 20.59
C PRO A 188 7.58 0.56 20.35
N GLY A 189 7.62 1.79 19.84
CA GLY A 189 8.87 2.47 19.43
C GLY A 189 9.48 1.97 18.11
N GLY A 190 8.94 0.92 17.50
CA GLY A 190 9.32 0.41 16.19
C GLY A 190 8.98 1.39 15.06
N HIS A 191 9.50 1.12 13.87
CA HIS A 191 9.33 2.01 12.72
C HIS A 191 8.63 1.32 11.56
N VAL A 192 7.89 2.10 10.80
CA VAL A 192 7.20 1.68 9.57
C VAL A 192 7.66 2.57 8.42
N TYR A 193 8.11 1.96 7.35
CA TYR A 193 8.31 2.66 6.07
C TYR A 193 7.16 2.37 5.13
N VAL A 194 6.63 3.41 4.50
CA VAL A 194 5.68 3.27 3.40
C VAL A 194 6.11 4.10 2.19
N SER A 195 5.85 3.56 1.00
CA SER A 195 5.83 4.34 -0.23
C SER A 195 4.56 4.04 -1.02
N ALA A 196 4.04 5.07 -1.65
CA ALA A 196 2.84 5.07 -2.49
C ALA A 196 2.91 6.28 -3.44
N PRO A 197 2.08 6.39 -4.47
CA PRO A 197 1.93 7.61 -5.24
C PRO A 197 1.57 8.81 -4.35
N ASP A 198 2.15 10.00 -4.66
CA ASP A 198 1.94 11.24 -3.91
C ASP A 198 1.01 12.19 -4.67
N ALA A 199 -0.27 12.20 -4.32
CA ALA A 199 -1.26 13.08 -4.91
C ALA A 199 -1.05 14.58 -4.59
N GLY A 200 -0.16 14.91 -3.66
CA GLY A 200 0.22 16.29 -3.31
C GLY A 200 1.50 16.78 -3.95
N HIS A 201 2.16 15.95 -4.79
CA HIS A 201 3.43 16.33 -5.41
C HIS A 201 3.24 17.40 -6.49
N PRO A 202 4.14 18.42 -6.60
CA PRO A 202 4.01 19.49 -7.59
C PRO A 202 3.97 19.04 -9.06
N ALA A 203 4.48 17.85 -9.37
CA ALA A 203 4.45 17.28 -10.72
C ALA A 203 3.12 16.54 -11.06
N VAL A 204 2.19 16.43 -10.11
CA VAL A 204 0.84 15.92 -10.39
C VAL A 204 0.09 16.99 -11.21
N PRO A 205 -0.59 16.63 -12.32
CA PRO A 205 -1.36 17.58 -13.09
C PRO A 205 -2.41 18.33 -12.25
N ALA A 206 -2.65 19.60 -12.56
CA ALA A 206 -3.70 20.39 -11.90
C ALA A 206 -5.07 19.71 -12.02
N ASP A 207 -5.38 19.15 -13.19
CA ASP A 207 -6.47 18.19 -13.36
C ASP A 207 -5.94 16.79 -13.02
N ILE A 208 -6.17 16.36 -11.78
CA ILE A 208 -5.68 15.09 -11.26
C ILE A 208 -6.26 13.87 -12.00
N SER A 209 -7.42 14.02 -12.69
CA SER A 209 -8.01 12.92 -13.48
C SER A 209 -7.09 12.46 -14.61
N ARG A 210 -6.18 13.35 -15.05
CA ARG A 210 -5.18 13.11 -16.10
C ARG A 210 -3.87 12.52 -15.56
N TRP A 211 -3.74 12.36 -14.25
CA TRP A 211 -2.53 11.76 -13.67
C TRP A 211 -2.45 10.27 -14.00
N SER A 212 -1.27 9.82 -14.42
CA SER A 212 -1.01 8.43 -14.85
C SER A 212 -1.29 7.40 -13.77
N ASP A 213 -1.17 7.79 -12.49
CA ASP A 213 -1.41 6.87 -11.38
C ASP A 213 -2.89 6.76 -10.98
N VAL A 214 -3.77 7.58 -11.57
CA VAL A 214 -5.23 7.42 -11.40
C VAL A 214 -5.72 6.37 -12.39
N ILE A 215 -5.67 5.10 -11.98
CA ILE A 215 -5.97 3.91 -12.80
C ILE A 215 -6.87 2.93 -12.02
N PRO A 216 -8.11 3.31 -11.65
CA PRO A 216 -8.99 2.39 -10.96
C PRO A 216 -9.38 1.21 -11.88
N PRO A 217 -9.57 0.00 -11.35
CA PRO A 217 -9.57 -0.36 -9.93
C PRO A 217 -8.19 -0.77 -9.41
N GLU A 218 -7.10 -0.56 -10.15
CA GLU A 218 -5.75 -0.91 -9.67
C GLU A 218 -5.34 0.00 -8.51
N HIS A 219 -5.52 1.33 -8.66
CA HIS A 219 -5.30 2.30 -7.58
C HIS A 219 -6.64 2.84 -7.08
N LEU A 220 -6.92 2.61 -5.80
CA LEU A 220 -8.20 2.92 -5.17
C LEU A 220 -8.15 4.15 -4.25
N GLN A 221 -6.95 4.57 -3.84
CA GLN A 221 -6.77 5.67 -2.91
C GLN A 221 -5.45 6.40 -3.14
N PHE A 222 -5.50 7.74 -2.99
CA PHE A 222 -4.43 8.64 -3.39
C PHE A 222 -4.05 9.55 -2.22
N PHE A 223 -2.99 9.17 -1.55
CA PHE A 223 -2.47 9.91 -0.41
C PHE A 223 -1.61 11.11 -0.84
N ASN A 224 -1.59 12.11 0.01
CA ASN A 224 -0.51 13.06 0.13
C ASN A 224 0.11 12.94 1.54
N ARG A 225 1.20 13.65 1.78
CA ARG A 225 1.87 13.60 3.08
C ARG A 225 0.90 13.94 4.23
N GLY A 226 0.13 15.02 4.13
CA GLY A 226 -0.73 15.51 5.22
C GLY A 226 -1.82 14.50 5.61
N ASN A 227 -2.55 13.95 4.63
CA ASN A 227 -3.59 12.98 4.95
C ASN A 227 -3.03 11.59 5.32
N ALA A 228 -1.81 11.25 4.88
CA ALA A 228 -1.12 10.07 5.37
C ALA A 228 -0.75 10.24 6.86
N GLU A 229 -0.23 11.39 7.27
CA GLU A 229 0.06 11.68 8.68
C GLU A 229 -1.21 11.56 9.54
N LEU A 230 -2.34 12.13 9.09
CA LEU A 230 -3.63 12.02 9.79
C LEU A 230 -4.09 10.56 9.92
N ALA A 231 -4.04 9.79 8.85
CA ALA A 231 -4.47 8.39 8.86
C ALA A 231 -3.61 7.54 9.81
N PHE A 232 -2.29 7.69 9.74
CA PHE A 232 -1.35 6.93 10.58
C PHE A 232 -1.43 7.33 12.06
N ALA A 233 -1.66 8.62 12.36
CA ALA A 233 -1.81 9.12 13.74
C ALA A 233 -2.98 8.45 14.48
N ARG A 234 -4.07 8.15 13.79
CA ARG A 234 -5.24 7.43 14.36
C ARG A 234 -4.88 6.04 14.91
N TYR A 235 -3.78 5.46 14.46
CA TYR A 235 -3.31 4.13 14.86
C TYR A 235 -2.03 4.19 15.72
N GLY A 236 -1.72 5.35 16.30
CA GLY A 236 -0.58 5.54 17.19
C GLY A 236 0.78 5.61 16.48
N PHE A 237 0.80 6.15 15.26
CA PHE A 237 2.04 6.38 14.52
C PHE A 237 2.26 7.87 14.30
N ARG A 238 3.49 8.34 14.50
CA ARG A 238 3.91 9.70 14.16
C ARG A 238 4.95 9.71 13.07
N LEU A 239 4.87 10.64 12.13
CA LEU A 239 5.87 10.80 11.08
C LEU A 239 7.20 11.25 11.69
N VAL A 240 8.29 10.56 11.36
CA VAL A 240 9.64 10.89 11.81
C VAL A 240 10.58 11.25 10.68
N LYS A 241 10.27 10.81 9.44
CA LYS A 241 11.09 11.15 8.27
C LYS A 241 10.28 11.11 6.98
N ALA A 242 10.44 12.14 6.14
CA ALA A 242 9.94 12.16 4.78
C ALA A 242 11.12 12.35 3.83
N TYR A 243 11.25 11.48 2.85
CA TYR A 243 12.26 11.59 1.81
C TYR A 243 11.69 12.39 0.63
N ARG A 244 12.35 13.48 0.25
CA ARG A 244 11.96 14.22 -0.95
C ARG A 244 12.22 13.36 -2.19
N LYS A 245 11.25 13.35 -3.08
CA LYS A 245 11.30 12.67 -4.38
C LYS A 245 11.24 13.69 -5.49
N ARG A 246 11.79 13.36 -6.65
CA ARG A 246 11.63 14.15 -7.88
C ARG A 246 10.38 13.78 -8.65
N THR A 247 9.87 12.58 -8.42
CA THR A 247 8.65 12.02 -9.00
C THR A 247 7.52 12.01 -7.97
N PRO A 248 6.24 11.97 -8.38
CA PRO A 248 5.08 11.90 -7.49
C PRO A 248 5.06 10.60 -6.68
N ALA A 249 5.87 10.50 -5.65
CA ALA A 249 5.95 9.32 -4.79
C ALA A 249 6.19 9.73 -3.34
N LEU A 250 5.32 9.29 -2.45
CA LEU A 250 5.52 9.32 -1.00
C LEU A 250 6.65 8.35 -0.62
N SER A 251 7.43 8.76 0.35
CA SER A 251 8.48 7.92 0.94
C SER A 251 8.66 8.35 2.39
N LEU A 252 7.91 7.72 3.28
CA LEU A 252 7.67 8.17 4.64
C LEU A 252 8.13 7.10 5.65
N ILE A 253 8.73 7.54 6.77
CA ILE A 253 8.97 6.68 7.93
C ILE A 253 8.16 7.22 9.09
N PHE A 254 7.34 6.34 9.63
CA PHE A 254 6.59 6.56 10.86
C PHE A 254 7.22 5.79 12.02
N ARG A 255 7.04 6.28 13.23
CA ARG A 255 7.40 5.57 14.45
C ARG A 255 6.13 5.29 15.25
N ARG A 256 6.00 4.07 15.73
CA ARG A 256 4.93 3.69 16.65
C ARG A 256 5.18 4.32 18.01
N ASP A 257 4.14 4.89 18.63
CA ASP A 257 4.22 5.41 19.98
C ASP A 257 4.56 4.29 20.97
N THR A 258 5.20 4.67 22.07
CA THR A 258 5.65 3.74 23.10
C THR A 258 4.59 3.50 24.18
N ARG A 259 3.56 4.36 24.25
CA ARG A 259 2.42 4.20 25.15
C ARG A 259 1.25 3.56 24.39
N PRO A 260 0.47 2.68 25.05
CA PRO A 260 -0.74 2.11 24.47
C PRO A 260 -1.80 3.18 24.21
#